data_51e4211574ee070215561080216a2d5d
#
_entry.id   51e4211574ee070215561080216a2d5d
#
_cell.length_a   1.000
_cell.length_b   1.000
_cell.length_c   1.000
_cell.angle_alpha   90.00
_cell.angle_beta   90.00
_cell.angle_gamma   90.00
#
_symmetry.space_group_name_H-M   'P 1'
#
loop_
_entity.id
_entity.type
_entity.pdbx_description
1 polymer ?
#
loop_
_entity_poly.entity_id
_entity_poly.type
_entity_poly.pdbx_seq_one_letter_code
_entity_poly.pdbx_strand_id
1 'polypeptide(L)'
;EEVLFRGKPVTIAQPLGSHVMENVLFKISFPAEFHAQTAVECALQLHHQVKAKLDAIGQIVIETQEPGMRIIDKSGPLANPADRDHCIQYMVAISLLHGRLSAADYEDAVANDPRVDALRAKMQVVENETFTKEYYERDKRSIGNAVQVFFTDGTSTPRVAIDCPIGHRKRRQEGLPLLVK
;
A
#
# COMPACT_ATOMS: atom_id res chain seq x y z
N GLU A 1 -31.38 -5.14 10.82
CA GLU A 1 -31.53 -5.75 9.47
C GLU A 1 -31.98 -4.71 8.44
N GLU A 2 -32.94 -3.83 8.73
CA GLU A 2 -33.51 -2.88 7.75
C GLU A 2 -32.45 -1.89 7.20
N VAL A 3 -31.58 -1.34 8.05
CA VAL A 3 -30.62 -0.31 7.65
C VAL A 3 -29.43 -0.90 6.89
N LEU A 4 -28.75 -1.89 7.46
CA LEU A 4 -27.52 -2.45 6.88
C LEU A 4 -27.80 -3.49 5.80
N PHE A 5 -28.84 -4.30 5.98
CA PHE A 5 -29.13 -5.43 5.09
C PHE A 5 -30.35 -5.19 4.20
N ARG A 6 -30.92 -3.97 4.21
CA ARG A 6 -32.08 -3.59 3.38
C ARG A 6 -33.23 -4.58 3.49
N GLY A 7 -33.55 -4.99 4.72
CA GLY A 7 -34.63 -5.95 5.01
C GLY A 7 -34.29 -7.42 4.73
N LYS A 8 -33.09 -7.74 4.26
CA LYS A 8 -32.68 -9.14 4.09
C LYS A 8 -32.29 -9.76 5.43
N PRO A 9 -32.64 -11.03 5.68
CA PRO A 9 -32.27 -11.72 6.92
C PRO A 9 -30.73 -11.86 7.00
N VAL A 10 -30.21 -11.67 8.21
CA VAL A 10 -28.80 -11.96 8.51
C VAL A 10 -28.64 -13.46 8.63
N THR A 11 -27.81 -14.03 7.78
CA THR A 11 -27.45 -15.45 7.87
C THR A 11 -25.96 -15.58 8.21
N ILE A 12 -25.64 -16.40 9.20
CA ILE A 12 -24.26 -16.79 9.49
C ILE A 12 -23.92 -17.94 8.55
N ALA A 13 -23.17 -17.60 7.49
CA ALA A 13 -22.84 -18.54 6.40
C ALA A 13 -21.79 -19.61 6.79
N GLN A 14 -21.14 -19.42 7.94
CA GLN A 14 -20.07 -20.32 8.40
C GLN A 14 -20.25 -20.63 9.90
N PRO A 15 -19.85 -21.81 10.38
CA PRO A 15 -19.82 -22.09 11.80
C PRO A 15 -18.96 -21.06 12.54
N LEU A 16 -19.35 -20.71 13.75
CA LEU A 16 -18.51 -19.88 14.62
C LEU A 16 -17.25 -20.66 14.97
N GLY A 17 -16.13 -20.17 14.52
CA GLY A 17 -14.81 -20.78 14.70
C GLY A 17 -13.73 -19.72 14.86
N SER A 18 -12.49 -20.06 14.62
CA SER A 18 -11.35 -19.16 14.76
C SER A 18 -11.17 -18.23 13.51
N HIS A 19 -12.25 -17.62 13.07
CA HIS A 19 -12.24 -16.72 11.89
C HIS A 19 -11.18 -15.64 11.96
N VAL A 20 -10.90 -15.15 13.17
CA VAL A 20 -9.87 -14.15 13.40
C VAL A 20 -8.52 -14.66 12.94
N MET A 21 -8.13 -15.86 13.32
CA MET A 21 -6.83 -16.44 12.98
C MET A 21 -6.72 -16.81 11.50
N GLU A 22 -7.83 -17.11 10.85
CA GLU A 22 -7.84 -17.53 9.44
C GLU A 22 -7.94 -16.35 8.47
N ASN A 23 -8.70 -15.32 8.84
CA ASN A 23 -9.09 -14.24 7.92
C ASN A 23 -8.57 -12.86 8.31
N VAL A 24 -8.03 -12.69 9.52
CA VAL A 24 -7.43 -11.41 9.90
C VAL A 24 -6.18 -11.15 9.07
N LEU A 25 -6.17 -9.99 8.49
CA LEU A 25 -5.07 -9.47 7.72
C LEU A 25 -4.13 -8.73 8.69
N PHE A 26 -3.01 -9.35 9.00
CA PHE A 26 -2.05 -8.76 9.93
C PHE A 26 -1.18 -7.73 9.20
N LYS A 27 -1.16 -6.50 9.72
CA LYS A 27 -0.16 -5.50 9.36
C LYS A 27 1.17 -5.84 10.06
N ILE A 28 1.86 -6.85 9.58
CA ILE A 28 3.07 -7.35 10.24
C ILE A 28 4.31 -6.59 9.78
N SER A 29 4.34 -6.17 8.51
CA SER A 29 5.57 -5.67 7.89
C SER A 29 5.77 -4.19 8.08
N PHE A 30 4.70 -3.40 7.91
CA PHE A 30 4.78 -1.96 7.88
C PHE A 30 3.58 -1.33 8.61
N PRO A 31 3.78 -0.23 9.35
CA PRO A 31 2.70 0.56 9.92
C PRO A 31 2.03 1.41 8.83
N ALA A 32 1.49 0.78 7.79
CA ALA A 32 0.85 1.42 6.65
C ALA A 32 -0.63 1.09 6.60
N GLU A 33 -1.46 1.98 6.06
CA GLU A 33 -2.84 1.68 5.73
C GLU A 33 -2.89 0.40 4.86
N PHE A 34 -3.94 -0.38 5.04
CA PHE A 34 -3.99 -1.76 4.56
C PHE A 34 -3.84 -1.89 3.04
N HIS A 35 -4.50 -1.01 2.28
CA HIS A 35 -4.44 -1.03 0.81
C HIS A 35 -3.07 -0.61 0.25
N ALA A 36 -2.24 0.06 1.05
CA ALA A 36 -0.90 0.49 0.66
C ALA A 36 0.21 -0.52 0.98
N GLN A 37 -0.05 -1.58 1.75
CA GLN A 37 0.98 -2.51 2.23
C GLN A 37 1.88 -3.04 1.10
N THR A 38 1.29 -3.49 0.01
CA THR A 38 2.05 -4.03 -1.13
C THR A 38 2.71 -2.94 -1.97
N ALA A 39 2.14 -1.72 -2.02
CA ALA A 39 2.79 -0.57 -2.67
C ALA A 39 4.07 -0.16 -1.93
N VAL A 40 4.03 -0.15 -0.59
CA VAL A 40 5.21 0.06 0.26
C VAL A 40 6.27 -1.00 -0.03
N GLU A 41 5.88 -2.27 -0.07
CA GLU A 41 6.82 -3.37 -0.36
C GLU A 41 7.44 -3.23 -1.75
N CYS A 42 6.65 -2.85 -2.78
CA CYS A 42 7.16 -2.55 -4.12
C CYS A 42 8.19 -1.41 -4.10
N ALA A 43 7.87 -0.32 -3.39
CA ALA A 43 8.77 0.83 -3.28
C ALA A 43 10.08 0.50 -2.55
N LEU A 44 10.02 -0.32 -1.50
CA LEU A 44 11.22 -0.79 -0.79
C LEU A 44 12.14 -1.62 -1.69
N GLN A 45 11.56 -2.49 -2.55
CA GLN A 45 12.35 -3.24 -3.53
C GLN A 45 13.02 -2.32 -4.56
N LEU A 46 12.37 -1.21 -4.93
CA LEU A 46 12.89 -0.23 -5.88
C LEU A 46 13.90 0.74 -5.25
N HIS A 47 13.91 0.92 -3.93
CA HIS A 47 14.76 1.89 -3.24
C HIS A 47 16.22 1.85 -3.70
N HIS A 48 16.81 0.65 -3.77
CA HIS A 48 18.22 0.50 -4.14
C HIS A 48 18.55 0.98 -5.56
N GLN A 49 17.56 0.96 -6.45
CA GLN A 49 17.71 1.40 -7.84
C GLN A 49 17.54 2.91 -8.00
N VAL A 50 16.77 3.54 -7.10
CA VAL A 50 16.38 4.96 -7.21
C VAL A 50 17.14 5.89 -6.27
N LYS A 51 17.64 5.40 -5.13
CA LYS A 51 18.25 6.23 -4.07
C LYS A 51 19.36 7.16 -4.53
N ALA A 52 20.14 6.76 -5.56
CA ALA A 52 21.21 7.56 -6.12
C ALA A 52 20.77 8.50 -7.25
N LYS A 53 19.49 8.47 -7.65
CA LYS A 53 18.95 9.20 -8.81
C LYS A 53 17.60 9.88 -8.50
N LEU A 54 17.32 10.19 -7.25
CA LEU A 54 16.02 10.77 -6.83
C LEU A 54 15.66 12.04 -7.61
N ASP A 55 16.65 12.89 -7.86
CA ASP A 55 16.46 14.14 -8.62
C ASP A 55 16.13 13.89 -10.10
N ALA A 56 16.60 12.76 -10.65
CA ALA A 56 16.32 12.36 -12.02
C ALA A 56 14.94 11.66 -12.20
N ILE A 57 14.18 11.43 -11.14
CA ILE A 57 12.84 10.89 -11.25
C ILE A 57 11.94 11.90 -11.95
N GLY A 58 11.35 11.51 -13.08
CA GLY A 58 10.38 12.30 -13.84
C GLY A 58 8.95 11.97 -13.44
N GLN A 59 8.63 10.68 -13.30
CA GLN A 59 7.29 10.21 -12.94
C GLN A 59 7.37 8.92 -12.13
N ILE A 60 6.39 8.71 -11.26
CA ILE A 60 6.17 7.45 -10.55
C ILE A 60 4.73 7.03 -10.81
N VAL A 61 4.53 5.83 -11.32
CA VAL A 61 3.20 5.24 -11.51
C VAL A 61 2.95 4.23 -10.41
N ILE A 62 1.83 4.38 -9.72
CA ILE A 62 1.33 3.46 -8.69
C ILE A 62 0.02 2.88 -9.21
N GLU A 63 0.01 1.60 -9.52
CA GLU A 63 -1.22 0.89 -9.84
C GLU A 63 -1.81 0.29 -8.57
N THR A 64 -3.12 0.45 -8.37
CA THR A 64 -3.82 -0.08 -7.19
C THR A 64 -5.22 -0.58 -7.57
N GLN A 65 -5.93 -1.18 -6.63
CA GLN A 65 -7.32 -1.60 -6.78
C GLN A 65 -8.28 -0.43 -6.48
N GLU A 66 -9.52 -0.49 -6.97
CA GLU A 66 -10.54 0.57 -6.78
C GLU A 66 -10.70 1.02 -5.33
N PRO A 67 -10.78 0.13 -4.32
CA PRO A 67 -10.85 0.57 -2.93
C PRO A 67 -9.64 1.40 -2.47
N GLY A 68 -8.44 1.08 -2.95
CA GLY A 68 -7.24 1.88 -2.70
C GLY A 68 -7.35 3.28 -3.30
N MET A 69 -7.79 3.39 -4.56
CA MET A 69 -8.07 4.68 -5.20
C MET A 69 -9.01 5.53 -4.35
N ARG A 70 -10.10 4.96 -3.89
CA ARG A 70 -11.14 5.67 -3.16
C ARG A 70 -10.71 6.10 -1.74
N ILE A 71 -9.87 5.31 -1.08
CA ILE A 71 -9.57 5.48 0.35
C ILE A 71 -8.27 6.24 0.57
N ILE A 72 -7.21 5.93 -0.20
CA ILE A 72 -5.86 6.40 0.06
C ILE A 72 -5.17 7.15 -1.09
N ASP A 73 -5.82 7.33 -2.23
CA ASP A 73 -5.34 8.29 -3.25
C ASP A 73 -5.66 9.71 -2.79
N LYS A 74 -4.65 10.39 -2.25
CA LYS A 74 -4.82 11.68 -1.60
C LYS A 74 -3.87 12.73 -2.17
N SER A 75 -4.43 13.77 -2.74
CA SER A 75 -3.69 14.95 -3.18
C SER A 75 -3.76 16.08 -2.13
N GLY A 76 -2.86 17.06 -2.25
CA GLY A 76 -2.82 18.24 -1.39
C GLY A 76 -2.06 18.04 -0.08
N PRO A 77 -2.16 19.02 0.85
CA PRO A 77 -1.42 19.01 2.11
C PRO A 77 -1.86 17.88 3.03
N LEU A 78 -0.91 17.33 3.78
CA LEU A 78 -1.14 16.29 4.79
C LEU A 78 -0.84 16.90 6.17
N ALA A 79 -1.90 17.21 6.93
CA ALA A 79 -1.80 18.03 8.14
C ALA A 79 -1.29 17.26 9.38
N ASN A 80 -1.40 15.93 9.39
CA ASN A 80 -1.12 15.13 10.58
C ASN A 80 -0.73 13.69 10.22
N PRO A 81 -0.25 12.87 11.18
CA PRO A 81 0.13 11.48 10.94
C PRO A 81 -0.98 10.61 10.36
N ALA A 82 -2.25 10.83 10.72
CA ALA A 82 -3.37 10.05 10.18
C ALA A 82 -3.63 10.37 8.71
N ASP A 83 -3.47 11.62 8.28
CA ASP A 83 -3.54 11.97 6.86
C ASP A 83 -2.44 11.27 6.05
N ARG A 84 -1.24 11.20 6.62
CA ARG A 84 -0.06 10.59 5.99
C ARG A 84 -0.20 9.07 5.88
N ASP A 85 -0.71 8.41 6.92
CA ASP A 85 -1.01 6.97 6.90
C ASP A 85 -2.11 6.61 5.89
N HIS A 86 -2.99 7.54 5.55
CA HIS A 86 -4.04 7.37 4.55
C HIS A 86 -3.71 8.03 3.20
N CYS A 87 -2.43 8.16 2.85
CA CYS A 87 -1.95 8.68 1.58
C CYS A 87 -0.93 7.72 0.96
N ILE A 88 -1.33 6.98 -0.08
CA ILE A 88 -0.46 6.00 -0.74
C ILE A 88 0.80 6.66 -1.30
N GLN A 89 0.69 7.87 -1.81
CA GLN A 89 1.82 8.62 -2.36
C GLN A 89 2.84 8.96 -1.27
N TYR A 90 2.38 9.31 -0.06
CA TYR A 90 3.28 9.58 1.06
C TYR A 90 4.08 8.34 1.46
N MET A 91 3.38 7.23 1.67
CA MET A 91 4.01 5.97 2.09
C MET A 91 5.01 5.45 1.05
N VAL A 92 4.67 5.55 -0.23
CA VAL A 92 5.59 5.21 -1.34
C VAL A 92 6.78 6.17 -1.39
N ALA A 93 6.58 7.49 -1.21
CA ALA A 93 7.66 8.47 -1.18
C ALA A 93 8.69 8.17 -0.07
N ILE A 94 8.21 7.96 1.15
CA ILE A 94 9.06 7.58 2.30
C ILE A 94 9.85 6.31 1.99
N SER A 95 9.19 5.30 1.45
CA SER A 95 9.81 4.01 1.13
C SER A 95 10.90 4.14 0.07
N LEU A 96 10.67 4.94 -0.97
CA LEU A 96 11.66 5.21 -2.02
C LEU A 96 12.85 6.05 -1.50
N LEU A 97 12.59 7.02 -0.61
CA LEU A 97 13.61 7.90 -0.03
C LEU A 97 14.51 7.17 0.96
N HIS A 98 13.89 6.47 1.91
CA HIS A 98 14.60 5.98 3.10
C HIS A 98 14.83 4.48 3.11
N GLY A 99 14.21 3.70 2.21
CA GLY A 99 14.31 2.24 2.19
C GLY A 99 13.69 1.58 3.43
N ARG A 100 12.78 2.28 4.11
CA ARG A 100 12.02 1.81 5.26
C ARG A 100 10.69 2.55 5.35
N LEU A 101 9.78 2.02 6.18
CA LEU A 101 8.61 2.74 6.68
C LEU A 101 8.35 2.30 8.12
N SER A 102 8.41 3.24 9.04
CA SER A 102 8.17 3.05 10.48
C SER A 102 7.15 4.07 11.00
N ALA A 103 6.63 3.89 12.20
CA ALA A 103 5.70 4.83 12.82
C ALA A 103 6.29 6.26 12.94
N ALA A 104 7.59 6.36 13.20
CA ALA A 104 8.28 7.66 13.30
C ALA A 104 8.32 8.41 11.95
N ASP A 105 8.18 7.70 10.83
CA ASP A 105 8.20 8.32 9.50
C ASP A 105 6.92 9.10 9.19
N TYR A 106 5.89 9.00 10.02
CA TYR A 106 4.66 9.81 9.92
C TYR A 106 4.70 11.11 10.73
N GLU A 107 5.71 11.31 11.59
CA GLU A 107 5.86 12.51 12.40
C GLU A 107 6.34 13.70 11.55
N ASP A 108 6.06 14.92 12.05
CA ASP A 108 6.39 16.17 11.35
C ASP A 108 7.89 16.31 11.05
N ALA A 109 8.75 15.76 11.88
CA ALA A 109 10.20 15.80 11.68
C ALA A 109 10.63 15.15 10.35
N VAL A 110 9.93 14.11 9.90
CA VAL A 110 10.19 13.44 8.61
C VAL A 110 9.31 14.01 7.51
N ALA A 111 8.04 14.30 7.83
CA ALA A 111 7.07 14.81 6.86
C ALA A 111 7.43 16.17 6.28
N ASN A 112 8.16 17.00 7.05
CA ASN A 112 8.64 18.31 6.60
C ASN A 112 9.86 18.24 5.66
N ASP A 113 10.37 17.07 5.34
CA ASP A 113 11.41 16.93 4.31
C ASP A 113 10.80 17.29 2.93
N PRO A 114 11.28 18.37 2.28
CA PRO A 114 10.70 18.83 1.01
C PRO A 114 10.81 17.79 -0.12
N ARG A 115 11.69 16.82 -0.01
CA ARG A 115 11.83 15.73 -0.99
C ARG A 115 10.59 14.82 -1.00
N VAL A 116 9.89 14.70 0.13
CA VAL A 116 8.67 13.89 0.22
C VAL A 116 7.58 14.46 -0.68
N ASP A 117 7.28 15.74 -0.55
CA ASP A 117 6.27 16.41 -1.38
C ASP A 117 6.72 16.54 -2.85
N ALA A 118 8.01 16.74 -3.09
CA ALA A 118 8.57 16.74 -4.44
C ALA A 118 8.39 15.39 -5.16
N LEU A 119 8.51 14.28 -4.45
CA LEU A 119 8.23 12.95 -5.01
C LEU A 119 6.73 12.71 -5.17
N ARG A 120 5.92 13.08 -4.17
CA ARG A 120 4.46 12.97 -4.23
C ARG A 120 3.88 13.68 -5.45
N ALA A 121 4.38 14.87 -5.75
CA ALA A 121 3.95 15.65 -6.92
C ALA A 121 4.24 14.98 -8.27
N LYS A 122 5.16 14.01 -8.32
CA LYS A 122 5.50 13.22 -9.52
C LYS A 122 4.74 11.90 -9.60
N MET A 123 3.87 11.59 -8.63
CA MET A 123 3.15 10.33 -8.57
C MET A 123 1.80 10.42 -9.27
N GLN A 124 1.51 9.39 -10.05
CA GLN A 124 0.20 9.14 -10.62
C GLN A 124 -0.32 7.81 -10.06
N VAL A 125 -1.46 7.84 -9.41
CA VAL A 125 -2.16 6.63 -8.95
C VAL A 125 -3.20 6.29 -10.02
N VAL A 126 -3.21 5.02 -10.43
CA VAL A 126 -4.13 4.51 -11.45
C VAL A 126 -4.77 3.21 -11.00
N GLU A 127 -6.01 3.00 -11.39
CA GLU A 127 -6.68 1.74 -11.15
C GLU A 127 -6.11 0.67 -12.08
N ASN A 128 -5.85 -0.52 -11.52
CA ASN A 128 -5.62 -1.75 -12.26
C ASN A 128 -6.85 -2.66 -12.09
N GLU A 129 -7.61 -2.82 -13.17
CA GLU A 129 -8.86 -3.60 -13.17
C GLU A 129 -8.66 -5.05 -12.72
N THR A 130 -7.51 -5.65 -13.00
CA THR A 130 -7.18 -6.99 -12.53
C THR A 130 -7.03 -7.00 -11.00
N PHE A 131 -6.35 -6.02 -10.42
CA PHE A 131 -6.23 -5.91 -8.97
C PHE A 131 -7.59 -5.65 -8.31
N THR A 132 -8.45 -4.81 -8.92
CA THR A 132 -9.83 -4.58 -8.46
C THR A 132 -10.63 -5.88 -8.48
N LYS A 133 -10.61 -6.62 -9.59
CA LYS A 133 -11.31 -7.90 -9.69
C LYS A 133 -10.84 -8.90 -8.63
N GLU A 134 -9.53 -9.03 -8.45
CA GLU A 134 -8.94 -9.98 -7.50
C GLU A 134 -9.15 -9.58 -6.04
N TYR A 135 -9.29 -8.29 -5.75
CA TYR A 135 -9.68 -7.78 -4.43
C TYR A 135 -11.06 -8.30 -4.02
N TYR A 136 -12.03 -8.28 -4.95
CA TYR A 136 -13.40 -8.74 -4.69
C TYR A 136 -13.58 -10.26 -4.84
N GLU A 137 -12.66 -10.94 -5.52
CA GLU A 137 -12.74 -12.38 -5.74
C GLU A 137 -12.56 -13.14 -4.41
N ARG A 138 -13.57 -13.95 -4.04
CA ARG A 138 -13.65 -14.61 -2.73
C ARG A 138 -12.40 -15.44 -2.39
N ASP A 139 -11.86 -16.14 -3.37
CA ASP A 139 -10.73 -17.06 -3.15
C ASP A 139 -9.36 -16.36 -3.23
N LYS A 140 -9.31 -15.17 -3.79
CA LYS A 140 -8.09 -14.37 -3.89
C LYS A 140 -7.98 -13.37 -2.75
N ARG A 141 -8.95 -12.45 -2.63
CA ARG A 141 -8.92 -11.36 -1.64
C ARG A 141 -7.54 -10.70 -1.58
N SER A 142 -6.96 -10.48 -2.77
CA SER A 142 -5.66 -9.85 -2.90
C SER A 142 -5.73 -8.35 -2.57
N ILE A 143 -4.60 -7.78 -2.22
CA ILE A 143 -4.40 -6.33 -2.03
C ILE A 143 -3.29 -5.92 -2.98
N GLY A 144 -3.54 -6.12 -4.27
CA GLY A 144 -2.54 -5.94 -5.31
C GLY A 144 -2.17 -4.46 -5.51
N ASN A 145 -0.88 -4.20 -5.62
CA ASN A 145 -0.33 -2.93 -6.08
C ASN A 145 0.88 -3.17 -6.98
N ALA A 146 1.19 -2.20 -7.82
CA ALA A 146 2.44 -2.16 -8.55
C ALA A 146 3.02 -0.74 -8.54
N VAL A 147 4.35 -0.66 -8.58
CA VAL A 147 5.08 0.62 -8.64
C VAL A 147 6.12 0.54 -9.75
N GLN A 148 6.20 1.62 -10.53
CA GLN A 148 7.25 1.81 -11.53
C GLN A 148 7.73 3.26 -11.51
N VAL A 149 9.05 3.46 -11.64
CA VAL A 149 9.67 4.78 -11.64
C VAL A 149 10.26 5.05 -13.03
N PHE A 150 9.96 6.21 -13.59
CA PHE A 150 10.45 6.70 -14.86
C PHE A 150 11.38 7.89 -14.63
N PHE A 151 12.53 7.87 -15.28
CA PHE A 151 13.54 8.91 -15.15
C PHE A 151 13.47 9.92 -16.30
N THR A 152 14.00 11.11 -16.07
CA THR A 152 14.02 12.20 -17.07
C THR A 152 14.89 11.90 -18.29
N ASP A 153 15.78 10.93 -18.19
CA ASP A 153 16.61 10.46 -19.31
C ASP A 153 15.91 9.43 -20.23
N GLY A 154 14.63 9.15 -19.96
CA GLY A 154 13.82 8.19 -20.71
C GLY A 154 13.97 6.73 -20.23
N THR A 155 14.84 6.46 -19.28
CA THR A 155 14.95 5.13 -18.67
C THR A 155 13.89 4.92 -17.58
N SER A 156 13.66 3.66 -17.17
CA SER A 156 12.76 3.33 -16.08
C SER A 156 13.27 2.13 -15.28
N THR A 157 12.72 1.99 -14.07
CA THR A 157 12.85 0.74 -13.31
C THR A 157 12.00 -0.36 -13.91
N PRO A 158 12.23 -1.63 -13.58
CA PRO A 158 11.23 -2.65 -13.77
C PRO A 158 9.92 -2.24 -13.05
N ARG A 159 8.78 -2.68 -13.58
CA ARG A 159 7.51 -2.62 -12.87
C ARG A 159 7.51 -3.73 -11.81
N VAL A 160 7.47 -3.35 -10.55
CA VAL A 160 7.36 -4.29 -9.41
C VAL A 160 5.89 -4.39 -9.02
N ALA A 161 5.36 -5.60 -8.97
CA ALA A 161 3.96 -5.87 -8.60
C ALA A 161 3.90 -6.94 -7.51
N ILE A 162 3.05 -6.73 -6.51
CA ILE A 162 2.85 -7.64 -5.38
C ILE A 162 1.36 -7.75 -5.11
N ASP A 163 0.83 -8.97 -5.13
CA ASP A 163 -0.61 -9.22 -5.02
C ASP A 163 -1.11 -9.26 -3.56
N CYS A 164 -0.29 -9.76 -2.65
CA CYS A 164 -0.69 -9.99 -1.27
C CYS A 164 0.37 -9.47 -0.29
N PRO A 165 0.00 -8.75 0.78
CA PRO A 165 0.96 -8.31 1.79
C PRO A 165 1.49 -9.49 2.61
N ILE A 166 2.67 -9.33 3.19
CA ILE A 166 3.23 -10.30 4.15
C ILE A 166 2.26 -10.43 5.33
N GLY A 167 1.95 -11.67 5.70
CA GLY A 167 0.94 -11.99 6.71
C GLY A 167 -0.45 -12.30 6.14
N HIS A 168 -0.71 -11.99 4.88
CA HIS A 168 -1.89 -12.48 4.18
C HIS A 168 -1.92 -14.03 4.18
N ARG A 169 -3.11 -14.64 4.16
CA ARG A 169 -3.26 -16.11 4.19
C ARG A 169 -2.37 -16.86 3.17
N LYS A 170 -2.11 -16.24 2.02
CA LYS A 170 -1.23 -16.78 0.97
C LYS A 170 0.26 -16.56 1.22
N ARG A 171 0.62 -15.69 2.18
CA ARG A 171 2.01 -15.35 2.53
C ARG A 171 2.27 -15.44 4.04
N ARG A 172 1.53 -16.29 4.77
CA ARG A 172 1.68 -16.44 6.23
C ARG A 172 3.04 -16.97 6.65
N GLN A 173 3.59 -17.87 5.87
CA GLN A 173 4.92 -18.44 6.16
C GLN A 173 6.02 -17.37 6.17
N GLU A 174 5.88 -16.35 5.32
CA GLU A 174 6.80 -15.21 5.31
C GLU A 174 6.57 -14.27 6.52
N GLY A 175 5.35 -14.17 7.00
CA GLY A 175 4.97 -13.31 8.12
C GLY A 175 5.29 -13.89 9.50
N LEU A 176 5.25 -15.22 9.67
CA LEU A 176 5.46 -15.87 10.95
C LEU A 176 6.80 -15.50 11.64
N PRO A 177 7.95 -15.45 10.94
CA PRO A 177 9.21 -15.05 11.55
C PRO A 177 9.24 -13.59 12.05
N LEU A 178 8.39 -12.72 11.50
CA LEU A 178 8.30 -11.31 11.90
C LEU A 178 7.52 -11.13 13.21
N LEU A 179 6.65 -12.09 13.56
CA LEU A 179 5.87 -12.06 14.80
C LEU A 179 6.68 -12.46 16.04
N VAL A 180 7.83 -13.11 15.85
CA VAL A 180 8.63 -13.69 16.92
C VAL A 180 9.85 -12.82 17.27
N LYS A 181 10.05 -11.73 16.54
CA LYS A 181 11.09 -10.72 16.78
C LYS A 181 10.56 -9.58 17.62
#